data_a8438833daf5cb18790107328242ca69
#
_entry.id   a8438833daf5cb18790107328242ca69
#
_cell.length_a   1.000
_cell.length_b   1.000
_cell.length_c   1.000
_cell.angle_alpha   90.00
_cell.angle_beta   90.00
_cell.angle_gamma   90.00
#
_symmetry.space_group_name_H-M   'P 1'
#
loop_
_entity.id
_entity.type
_entity.pdbx_description
1 polymer ?
#
loop_
_entity_poly.entity_id
_entity_poly.type
_entity_poly.pdbx_seq_one_letter_code
_entity_poly.pdbx_strand_id
1 'polypeptide(L)'
;VRYETDGNDQRIYVRQSWLNDALMCQQRAHLIELHPEDRRENDSALMGTAVHAGIEQVLNGEIFPSDIGEYSVEWFRNKEKELEAEGKCVTVTNTDPKNWSKHINSMAVAWVTDIMPHVPDGGETEFKFCVPITRVHNKLFEYELWFEGTADYVHPKGIWDWKTAARKYYEAEKQNQNIQSSVYAAALTALGKVDYTVNFNFGVLIRNASSTGQIVNVTRTERHAEWITQQAISVVNSFLLATNLGESVPRVMNDQHHLCSQRWCPVWSKCKGSIIGDNYNAQEA
;
A
#
# COMPACT_ATOMS: atom_id res chain seq x y z
N VAL A 1 8.35 4.40 -8.08
CA VAL A 1 9.20 3.58 -8.98
C VAL A 1 10.66 3.96 -8.79
N ARG A 2 11.56 3.01 -8.85
CA ARG A 2 13.00 3.24 -8.74
C ARG A 2 13.67 2.74 -10.02
N TYR A 3 14.62 3.51 -10.52
CA TYR A 3 15.39 3.19 -11.71
C TYR A 3 16.85 2.96 -11.34
N GLU A 4 17.45 1.89 -11.83
CA GLU A 4 18.88 1.62 -11.72
C GLU A 4 19.43 1.26 -13.10
N THR A 5 20.65 1.69 -13.39
CA THR A 5 21.37 1.35 -14.61
C THR A 5 22.67 0.68 -14.23
N ASP A 6 22.88 -0.54 -14.74
CA ASP A 6 24.12 -1.29 -14.56
C ASP A 6 24.70 -1.60 -15.94
N GLY A 7 25.67 -0.79 -16.38
CA GLY A 7 26.17 -0.84 -17.74
C GLY A 7 25.08 -0.48 -18.76
N ASN A 8 24.72 -1.45 -19.61
CA ASN A 8 23.65 -1.29 -20.59
C ASN A 8 22.29 -1.83 -20.11
N ASP A 9 22.24 -2.46 -18.92
CA ASP A 9 21.02 -3.05 -18.38
C ASP A 9 20.29 -2.04 -17.49
N GLN A 10 19.08 -1.69 -17.87
CA GLN A 10 18.19 -0.86 -17.08
C GLN A 10 17.28 -1.77 -16.22
N ARG A 11 17.23 -1.52 -14.90
CA ARG A 11 16.32 -2.18 -13.98
C ARG A 11 15.27 -1.20 -13.48
N ILE A 12 14.02 -1.63 -13.48
CA ILE A 12 12.89 -0.81 -13.03
C ILE A 12 12.16 -1.55 -11.94
N TYR A 13 12.19 -0.97 -10.74
CA TYR A 13 11.61 -1.53 -9.53
C TYR A 13 10.26 -0.89 -9.28
N VAL A 14 9.23 -1.72 -9.21
CA VAL A 14 7.84 -1.30 -9.06
C VAL A 14 7.30 -1.79 -7.72
N ARG A 15 6.85 -0.84 -6.89
CA ARG A 15 6.09 -1.11 -5.67
C ARG A 15 4.60 -1.19 -5.97
N GLN A 16 3.92 -2.05 -5.25
CA GLN A 16 2.46 -2.19 -5.37
C GLN A 16 1.72 -0.86 -5.18
N SER A 17 2.10 -0.07 -4.17
CA SER A 17 1.45 1.22 -3.89
C SER A 17 1.61 2.22 -5.04
N TRP A 18 2.82 2.29 -5.63
CA TRP A 18 3.06 3.11 -6.80
C TRP A 18 2.24 2.64 -8.02
N LEU A 19 2.22 1.33 -8.27
CA LEU A 19 1.46 0.77 -9.39
C LEU A 19 -0.03 1.05 -9.24
N ASN A 20 -0.57 0.96 -8.02
CA ASN A 20 -1.96 1.29 -7.73
C ASN A 20 -2.26 2.77 -8.02
N ASP A 21 -1.41 3.69 -7.57
CA ASP A 21 -1.54 5.12 -7.87
C ASP A 21 -1.42 5.40 -9.37
N ALA A 22 -0.46 4.76 -10.06
CA ALA A 22 -0.22 4.96 -11.47
C ALA A 22 -1.34 4.40 -12.38
N LEU A 23 -1.93 3.27 -12.01
CA LEU A 23 -3.11 2.71 -12.70
C LEU A 23 -4.36 3.58 -12.48
N MET A 24 -4.45 4.24 -11.33
CA MET A 24 -5.54 5.17 -11.05
C MET A 24 -5.33 6.51 -11.77
N CYS A 25 -4.14 7.09 -11.67
CA CYS A 25 -3.79 8.38 -12.26
C CYS A 25 -2.25 8.51 -12.36
N GLN A 26 -1.69 8.41 -13.56
CA GLN A 26 -0.24 8.48 -13.77
C GLN A 26 0.37 9.81 -13.31
N GLN A 27 -0.36 10.92 -13.54
CA GLN A 27 0.09 12.24 -13.10
C GLN A 27 0.16 12.34 -11.56
N ARG A 28 -0.78 11.74 -10.84
CA ARG A 28 -0.74 11.64 -9.39
C ARG A 28 0.50 10.86 -8.92
N ALA A 29 0.73 9.66 -9.47
CA ALA A 29 1.87 8.83 -9.09
C ALA A 29 3.20 9.56 -9.30
N HIS A 30 3.33 10.27 -10.44
CA HIS A 30 4.50 11.07 -10.75
C HIS A 30 4.72 12.21 -9.76
N LEU A 31 3.70 13.02 -9.52
CA LEU A 31 3.82 14.17 -8.62
C LEU A 31 4.06 13.77 -7.17
N ILE A 32 3.51 12.63 -6.70
CA ILE A 32 3.81 12.11 -5.36
C ILE A 32 5.29 11.71 -5.21
N GLU A 33 5.93 11.23 -6.28
CA GLU A 33 7.36 10.92 -6.25
C GLU A 33 8.23 12.19 -6.26
N LEU A 34 7.83 13.20 -7.04
CA LEU A 34 8.54 14.49 -7.08
C LEU A 34 8.36 15.30 -5.80
N HIS A 35 7.27 15.12 -5.09
CA HIS A 35 6.87 15.89 -3.93
C HIS A 35 6.51 14.97 -2.74
N PRO A 36 7.48 14.20 -2.22
CA PRO A 36 7.22 13.31 -1.09
C PRO A 36 6.81 14.06 0.18
N GLU A 37 7.19 15.35 0.30
CA GLU A 37 6.82 16.24 1.40
C GLU A 37 5.30 16.52 1.47
N ASP A 38 4.57 16.38 0.35
CA ASP A 38 3.12 16.58 0.33
C ASP A 38 2.33 15.37 0.88
N ARG A 39 3.01 14.25 1.14
CA ARG A 39 2.40 13.12 1.84
C ARG A 39 2.16 13.50 3.29
N ARG A 40 0.89 13.51 3.67
CA ARG A 40 0.47 13.83 5.04
C ARG A 40 0.30 12.56 5.84
N GLU A 41 0.93 12.53 7.00
CA GLU A 41 0.63 11.50 8.00
C GLU A 41 -0.78 11.78 8.56
N ASN A 42 -1.67 10.82 8.41
CA ASN A 42 -3.02 10.94 8.93
C ASN A 42 -3.26 9.91 10.05
N ASP A 43 -4.20 10.24 10.94
CA ASP A 43 -4.57 9.43 12.08
C ASP A 43 -4.92 7.98 11.71
N SER A 44 -5.64 7.82 10.62
CA SER A 44 -6.09 6.50 10.16
C SER A 44 -4.95 5.59 9.72
N ALA A 45 -3.98 6.14 8.98
CA ALA A 45 -2.80 5.40 8.55
C ALA A 45 -1.89 5.09 9.75
N LEU A 46 -1.64 6.08 10.62
CA LEU A 46 -0.78 5.92 11.79
C LEU A 46 -1.34 4.90 12.79
N MET A 47 -2.66 4.92 13.05
CA MET A 47 -3.31 3.90 13.86
C MET A 47 -3.16 2.49 13.23
N GLY A 48 -3.26 2.39 11.92
CA GLY A 48 -3.02 1.15 11.19
C GLY A 48 -1.60 0.64 11.40
N THR A 49 -0.61 1.49 11.20
CA THR A 49 0.81 1.13 11.39
C THR A 49 1.10 0.69 12.83
N ALA A 50 0.51 1.36 13.83
CA ALA A 50 0.65 0.97 15.24
C ALA A 50 0.10 -0.44 15.53
N VAL A 51 -1.04 -0.78 14.95
CA VAL A 51 -1.62 -2.12 15.10
C VAL A 51 -0.76 -3.17 14.38
N HIS A 52 -0.26 -2.88 13.17
CA HIS A 52 0.67 -3.78 12.46
C HIS A 52 1.93 -4.04 13.28
N ALA A 53 2.53 -3.01 13.90
CA ALA A 53 3.69 -3.17 14.77
C ALA A 53 3.41 -4.11 15.95
N GLY A 54 2.25 -4.00 16.59
CA GLY A 54 1.85 -4.92 17.64
C GLY A 54 1.65 -6.35 17.14
N ILE A 55 1.03 -6.53 15.99
CA ILE A 55 0.84 -7.85 15.34
C ILE A 55 2.17 -8.51 15.06
N GLU A 56 3.12 -7.78 14.49
CA GLU A 56 4.48 -8.25 14.20
C GLU A 56 5.17 -8.78 15.47
N GLN A 57 5.10 -8.03 16.58
CA GLN A 57 5.72 -8.44 17.84
C GLN A 57 5.10 -9.72 18.41
N VAL A 58 3.78 -9.87 18.32
CA VAL A 58 3.11 -11.11 18.74
C VAL A 58 3.51 -12.29 17.88
N LEU A 59 3.53 -12.14 16.57
CA LEU A 59 3.90 -13.21 15.62
C LEU A 59 5.37 -13.61 15.75
N ASN A 60 6.25 -12.69 16.14
CA ASN A 60 7.65 -12.96 16.42
C ASN A 60 7.89 -13.53 17.82
N GLY A 61 6.86 -13.59 18.68
CA GLY A 61 6.97 -14.08 20.05
C GLY A 61 7.66 -13.11 21.02
N GLU A 62 7.79 -11.83 20.63
CA GLU A 62 8.44 -10.78 21.43
C GLU A 62 7.53 -10.24 22.54
N ILE A 63 6.21 -10.29 22.34
CA ILE A 63 5.20 -9.94 23.34
C ILE A 63 4.09 -11.00 23.40
N PHE A 64 3.39 -11.08 24.52
CA PHE A 64 2.20 -11.94 24.64
C PHE A 64 1.01 -11.31 23.90
N PRO A 65 0.09 -12.14 23.35
CA PRO A 65 -1.13 -11.64 22.70
C PRO A 65 -1.99 -10.73 23.60
N SER A 66 -1.93 -10.94 24.94
CA SER A 66 -2.61 -10.06 25.91
C SER A 66 -2.11 -8.63 25.92
N ASP A 67 -0.85 -8.42 25.53
CA ASP A 67 -0.15 -7.15 25.69
C ASP A 67 -0.17 -6.32 24.39
N ILE A 68 -0.69 -6.88 23.30
CA ILE A 68 -0.71 -6.26 21.97
C ILE A 68 -1.35 -4.87 21.96
N GLY A 69 -2.44 -4.70 22.74
CA GLY A 69 -3.17 -3.43 22.80
C GLY A 69 -2.35 -2.32 23.43
N GLU A 70 -1.69 -2.62 24.55
CA GLU A 70 -0.81 -1.67 25.25
C GLU A 70 0.39 -1.31 24.38
N TYR A 71 1.08 -2.31 23.82
CA TYR A 71 2.20 -2.10 22.92
C TYR A 71 1.84 -1.21 21.73
N SER A 72 0.74 -1.51 21.05
CA SER A 72 0.32 -0.72 19.88
C SER A 72 0.00 0.74 20.23
N VAL A 73 -0.62 0.98 21.40
CA VAL A 73 -0.91 2.33 21.88
C VAL A 73 0.39 3.08 22.24
N GLU A 74 1.34 2.40 22.89
CA GLU A 74 2.63 3.00 23.22
C GLU A 74 3.44 3.33 21.97
N TRP A 75 3.49 2.42 21.01
CA TRP A 75 4.12 2.64 19.71
C TRP A 75 3.55 3.89 19.00
N PHE A 76 2.22 4.02 18.97
CA PHE A 76 1.54 5.18 18.37
C PHE A 76 1.95 6.48 19.06
N ARG A 77 1.94 6.53 20.39
CA ARG A 77 2.29 7.72 21.15
C ARG A 77 3.76 8.14 20.97
N ASN A 78 4.65 7.16 20.84
CA ASN A 78 6.07 7.44 20.59
C ASN A 78 6.23 8.01 19.18
N LYS A 79 5.54 7.47 18.19
CA LYS A 79 5.57 7.98 16.81
C LYS A 79 4.96 9.38 16.69
N GLU A 80 3.89 9.66 17.41
CA GLU A 80 3.28 10.99 17.48
C GLU A 80 4.29 12.03 18.02
N LYS A 81 5.00 11.72 19.11
CA LYS A 81 6.05 12.59 19.65
C LYS A 81 7.23 12.79 18.68
N GLU A 82 7.63 11.74 17.95
CA GLU A 82 8.68 11.88 16.92
C GLU A 82 8.25 12.87 15.83
N LEU A 83 7.02 12.74 15.33
CA LEU A 83 6.47 13.66 14.33
C LEU A 83 6.40 15.09 14.85
N GLU A 84 5.95 15.30 16.09
CA GLU A 84 5.93 16.62 16.73
C GLU A 84 7.35 17.21 16.84
N ALA A 85 8.34 16.40 17.20
CA ALA A 85 9.74 16.83 17.28
C ALA A 85 10.31 17.23 15.89
N GLU A 86 9.81 16.63 14.80
CA GLU A 86 10.12 17.01 13.42
C GLU A 86 9.31 18.23 12.93
N GLY A 87 8.49 18.85 13.76
CA GLY A 87 7.57 19.93 13.39
C GLY A 87 6.41 19.50 12.51
N LYS A 88 6.09 18.21 12.48
CA LYS A 88 4.96 17.63 11.79
C LYS A 88 3.81 17.37 12.77
N CYS A 89 2.59 17.34 12.27
CA CYS A 89 1.43 16.94 13.06
C CYS A 89 0.62 15.85 12.34
N VAL A 90 -0.01 15.00 13.12
CA VAL A 90 -0.93 13.99 12.60
C VAL A 90 -2.20 14.67 12.14
N THR A 91 -2.55 14.53 10.85
CA THR A 91 -3.78 15.08 10.32
C THR A 91 -4.98 14.26 10.81
N VAL A 92 -5.90 14.92 11.53
CA VAL A 92 -7.14 14.30 11.98
C VAL A 92 -8.08 14.15 10.79
N THR A 93 -8.48 12.94 10.46
CA THR A 93 -9.37 12.67 9.32
C THR A 93 -10.78 12.27 9.74
N ASN A 94 -10.92 11.28 10.61
CA ASN A 94 -12.22 10.68 10.91
C ASN A 94 -12.39 10.30 12.39
N THR A 95 -11.36 10.37 13.22
CA THR A 95 -11.41 9.93 14.61
C THR A 95 -11.02 11.06 15.56
N ASP A 96 -11.86 11.37 16.54
CA ASP A 96 -11.50 12.32 17.61
C ASP A 96 -10.20 11.83 18.29
N PRO A 97 -9.15 12.67 18.41
CA PRO A 97 -7.88 12.31 19.04
C PRO A 97 -8.02 11.65 20.42
N LYS A 98 -9.04 12.03 21.18
CA LYS A 98 -9.35 11.41 22.49
C LYS A 98 -9.66 9.92 22.40
N ASN A 99 -10.05 9.44 21.22
CA ASN A 99 -10.43 8.04 20.99
C ASN A 99 -9.34 7.21 20.29
N TRP A 100 -8.22 7.79 19.87
CA TRP A 100 -7.17 7.07 19.13
C TRP A 100 -6.68 5.84 19.89
N SER A 101 -6.24 6.01 21.14
CA SER A 101 -5.77 4.89 21.96
C SER A 101 -6.84 3.80 22.14
N LYS A 102 -8.11 4.19 22.30
CA LYS A 102 -9.21 3.24 22.43
C LYS A 102 -9.45 2.45 21.15
N HIS A 103 -9.37 3.10 20.00
CA HIS A 103 -9.53 2.45 18.69
C HIS A 103 -8.37 1.52 18.38
N ILE A 104 -7.12 1.94 18.65
CA ILE A 104 -5.92 1.12 18.48
C ILE A 104 -6.01 -0.13 19.33
N ASN A 105 -6.24 0.01 20.63
CA ASN A 105 -6.37 -1.13 21.53
C ASN A 105 -7.50 -2.07 21.11
N SER A 106 -8.65 -1.53 20.72
CA SER A 106 -9.80 -2.34 20.27
C SER A 106 -9.47 -3.13 18.98
N MET A 107 -8.77 -2.53 18.01
CA MET A 107 -8.35 -3.22 16.81
C MET A 107 -7.30 -4.31 17.10
N ALA A 108 -6.32 -4.02 17.95
CA ALA A 108 -5.30 -4.98 18.34
C ALA A 108 -5.91 -6.21 19.05
N VAL A 109 -6.81 -5.99 19.99
CA VAL A 109 -7.55 -7.07 20.67
C VAL A 109 -8.41 -7.87 19.69
N ALA A 110 -9.11 -7.19 18.76
CA ALA A 110 -9.91 -7.87 17.74
C ALA A 110 -9.05 -8.75 16.80
N TRP A 111 -7.80 -8.36 16.54
CA TRP A 111 -6.88 -9.21 15.80
C TRP A 111 -6.60 -10.52 16.56
N VAL A 112 -6.32 -10.45 17.85
CA VAL A 112 -6.05 -11.65 18.68
C VAL A 112 -7.27 -12.56 18.76
N THR A 113 -8.48 -11.99 18.91
CA THR A 113 -9.69 -12.80 19.09
C THR A 113 -10.25 -13.37 17.80
N ASP A 114 -10.24 -12.58 16.71
CA ASP A 114 -11.01 -12.90 15.52
C ASP A 114 -10.12 -13.38 14.34
N ILE A 115 -8.83 -13.02 14.31
CA ILE A 115 -7.95 -13.29 13.18
C ILE A 115 -6.83 -14.26 13.53
N MET A 116 -6.09 -14.00 14.60
CA MET A 116 -4.93 -14.81 15.01
C MET A 116 -5.20 -16.32 15.07
N PRO A 117 -6.36 -16.83 15.54
CA PRO A 117 -6.64 -18.27 15.55
C PRO A 117 -6.63 -18.95 14.17
N HIS A 118 -6.69 -18.16 13.10
CA HIS A 118 -6.68 -18.64 11.71
C HIS A 118 -5.34 -18.45 11.01
N VAL A 119 -4.40 -17.75 11.63
CA VAL A 119 -3.07 -17.52 11.08
C VAL A 119 -2.20 -18.75 11.35
N PRO A 120 -1.62 -19.38 10.32
CA PRO A 120 -0.76 -20.56 10.54
C PRO A 120 0.54 -20.15 11.23
N ASP A 121 1.05 -21.00 12.12
CA ASP A 121 2.34 -20.80 12.79
C ASP A 121 3.52 -21.03 11.83
N GLY A 122 4.65 -20.38 12.11
CA GLY A 122 5.92 -20.61 11.43
C GLY A 122 6.10 -19.91 10.08
N GLY A 123 5.29 -18.88 9.82
CA GLY A 123 5.52 -17.96 8.70
C GLY A 123 6.56 -16.89 9.00
N GLU A 124 6.88 -16.09 8.01
CA GLU A 124 7.83 -14.99 8.07
C GLU A 124 7.07 -13.64 8.12
N THR A 125 7.31 -12.83 9.15
CA THR A 125 6.74 -11.50 9.32
C THR A 125 7.53 -10.47 8.53
N GLU A 126 6.87 -9.38 8.09
CA GLU A 126 7.50 -8.24 7.40
C GLU A 126 8.49 -8.69 6.30
N PHE A 127 8.07 -9.71 5.54
CA PHE A 127 8.91 -10.34 4.52
C PHE A 127 9.20 -9.37 3.38
N LYS A 128 10.44 -8.90 3.30
CA LYS A 128 10.92 -8.01 2.24
C LYS A 128 11.27 -8.80 0.99
N PHE A 129 10.76 -8.37 -0.14
CA PHE A 129 11.09 -8.96 -1.44
C PHE A 129 11.53 -7.90 -2.44
N CYS A 130 12.45 -8.31 -3.31
CA CYS A 130 12.88 -7.57 -4.48
C CYS A 130 13.27 -8.61 -5.52
N VAL A 131 12.45 -8.81 -6.56
CA VAL A 131 12.55 -9.97 -7.43
C VAL A 131 12.35 -9.60 -8.90
N PRO A 132 13.20 -10.11 -9.82
CA PRO A 132 13.00 -9.93 -11.25
C PRO A 132 11.73 -10.69 -11.68
N ILE A 133 10.88 -10.01 -12.43
CA ILE A 133 9.62 -10.59 -12.93
C ILE A 133 9.74 -10.95 -14.40
N THR A 134 10.27 -10.03 -15.20
CA THR A 134 10.43 -10.27 -16.64
C THR A 134 11.40 -9.28 -17.27
N ARG A 135 12.01 -9.69 -18.41
CA ARG A 135 12.75 -8.77 -19.26
C ARG A 135 11.82 -8.24 -20.35
N VAL A 136 11.76 -6.93 -20.46
CA VAL A 136 11.00 -6.23 -21.50
C VAL A 136 11.96 -5.84 -22.62
N HIS A 137 11.67 -6.30 -23.81
CA HIS A 137 12.38 -5.90 -25.03
C HIS A 137 11.38 -5.57 -26.13
N ASN A 138 11.32 -4.31 -26.51
CA ASN A 138 10.48 -3.84 -27.59
C ASN A 138 11.21 -2.76 -28.41
N LYS A 139 10.56 -2.19 -29.43
CA LYS A 139 11.16 -1.20 -30.31
C LYS A 139 11.62 0.10 -29.64
N LEU A 140 11.07 0.41 -28.44
CA LEU A 140 11.29 1.68 -27.77
C LEU A 140 12.11 1.52 -26.49
N PHE A 141 11.98 0.37 -25.80
CA PHE A 141 12.53 0.18 -24.46
C PHE A 141 13.12 -1.22 -24.29
N GLU A 142 14.21 -1.29 -23.53
CA GLU A 142 14.79 -2.52 -23.04
C GLU A 142 15.10 -2.35 -21.55
N TYR A 143 14.51 -3.21 -20.68
CA TYR A 143 14.74 -3.18 -19.24
C TYR A 143 14.30 -4.48 -18.57
N GLU A 144 14.77 -4.71 -17.36
CA GLU A 144 14.22 -5.72 -16.44
C GLU A 144 13.18 -5.09 -15.53
N LEU A 145 11.98 -5.68 -15.49
CA LEU A 145 10.93 -5.32 -14.54
C LEU A 145 11.10 -6.12 -13.25
N TRP A 146 11.19 -5.43 -12.15
CA TRP A 146 11.30 -5.98 -10.81
C TRP A 146 10.09 -5.57 -9.97
N PHE A 147 9.59 -6.50 -9.13
CA PHE A 147 8.66 -6.16 -8.07
C PHE A 147 9.40 -6.08 -6.74
N GLU A 148 9.15 -5.02 -5.98
CA GLU A 148 9.68 -4.83 -4.63
C GLU A 148 8.57 -4.47 -3.63
N GLY A 149 8.72 -4.93 -2.40
CA GLY A 149 7.74 -4.64 -1.35
C GLY A 149 8.03 -5.39 -0.07
N THR A 150 7.07 -5.26 0.85
CA THR A 150 7.07 -5.99 2.12
C THR A 150 5.69 -6.62 2.29
N ALA A 151 5.65 -7.91 2.57
CA ALA A 151 4.42 -8.63 2.90
C ALA A 151 4.34 -8.80 4.42
N ASP A 152 3.19 -8.50 5.02
CA ASP A 152 3.03 -8.48 6.47
C ASP A 152 3.31 -9.86 7.08
N TYR A 153 2.84 -10.95 6.40
CA TYR A 153 3.14 -12.31 6.82
C TYR A 153 3.07 -13.28 5.64
N VAL A 154 4.11 -14.11 5.49
CA VAL A 154 4.24 -15.11 4.42
C VAL A 154 4.38 -16.50 5.00
N HIS A 155 3.51 -17.39 4.58
CA HIS A 155 3.53 -18.80 4.93
C HIS A 155 3.31 -19.64 3.65
N PRO A 156 3.86 -20.87 3.51
CA PRO A 156 3.62 -21.72 2.33
C PRO A 156 2.15 -21.95 2.00
N LYS A 157 1.25 -21.88 3.00
CA LYS A 157 -0.21 -22.03 2.83
C LYS A 157 -0.92 -20.76 2.35
N GLY A 158 -0.24 -19.60 2.31
CA GLY A 158 -0.81 -18.35 1.87
C GLY A 158 -0.13 -17.11 2.41
N ILE A 159 -0.50 -15.98 1.85
CA ILE A 159 0.00 -14.67 2.21
C ILE A 159 -1.06 -13.98 3.07
N TRP A 160 -0.65 -13.28 4.11
CA TRP A 160 -1.53 -12.48 4.96
C TRP A 160 -1.14 -11.01 4.89
N ASP A 161 -2.12 -10.17 4.91
CA ASP A 161 -1.97 -8.72 4.88
C ASP A 161 -3.01 -8.09 5.83
N TRP A 162 -2.53 -7.33 6.77
CA TRP A 162 -3.36 -6.72 7.79
C TRP A 162 -3.90 -5.38 7.28
N LYS A 163 -5.17 -5.14 7.50
CA LYS A 163 -5.82 -3.90 7.09
C LYS A 163 -6.66 -3.31 8.21
N THR A 164 -6.54 -2.01 8.41
CA THR A 164 -7.49 -1.26 9.22
C THR A 164 -8.43 -0.48 8.31
N ALA A 165 -9.72 -0.61 8.52
CA ALA A 165 -10.73 -0.05 7.63
C ALA A 165 -11.90 0.56 8.40
N ALA A 166 -12.58 1.54 7.80
CA ALA A 166 -13.80 2.11 8.37
C ALA A 166 -15.01 1.17 8.26
N ARG A 167 -14.96 0.21 7.33
CA ARG A 167 -16.03 -0.76 7.04
C ARG A 167 -15.47 -2.09 6.57
N LYS A 168 -16.28 -3.12 6.65
CA LYS A 168 -15.97 -4.46 6.14
C LYS A 168 -15.62 -4.43 4.65
N TYR A 169 -14.76 -5.35 4.23
CA TYR A 169 -14.45 -5.59 2.83
C TYR A 169 -15.44 -6.56 2.21
N TYR A 170 -15.72 -6.37 0.93
CA TYR A 170 -16.48 -7.31 0.13
C TYR A 170 -15.53 -8.23 -0.63
N GLU A 171 -15.66 -9.54 -0.43
CA GLU A 171 -14.80 -10.56 -1.02
C GLU A 171 -14.77 -10.47 -2.56
N ALA A 172 -15.95 -10.36 -3.19
CA ALA A 172 -16.05 -10.25 -4.65
C ALA A 172 -15.28 -9.03 -5.21
N GLU A 173 -15.30 -7.90 -4.50
CA GLU A 173 -14.51 -6.72 -4.88
C GLU A 173 -13.02 -7.01 -4.79
N LYS A 174 -12.57 -7.61 -3.69
CA LYS A 174 -11.14 -7.93 -3.48
C LYS A 174 -10.67 -9.02 -4.43
N GLN A 175 -11.51 -10.01 -4.73
CA GLN A 175 -11.21 -11.04 -5.71
C GLN A 175 -10.96 -10.44 -7.10
N ASN A 176 -11.74 -9.46 -7.52
CA ASN A 176 -11.73 -8.95 -8.88
C ASN A 176 -10.83 -7.73 -9.11
N GLN A 177 -10.55 -6.91 -8.08
CA GLN A 177 -9.97 -5.59 -8.26
C GLN A 177 -8.73 -5.33 -7.41
N ASN A 178 -8.16 -6.31 -6.74
CA ASN A 178 -7.04 -6.07 -5.85
C ASN A 178 -5.69 -6.28 -6.53
N ILE A 179 -4.98 -5.18 -6.75
CA ILE A 179 -3.64 -5.14 -7.34
C ILE A 179 -2.59 -5.71 -6.38
N GLN A 180 -2.67 -5.37 -5.10
CA GLN A 180 -1.70 -5.78 -4.09
C GLN A 180 -1.55 -7.28 -4.01
N SER A 181 -2.65 -8.01 -3.90
CA SER A 181 -2.62 -9.47 -3.82
C SER A 181 -2.03 -10.11 -5.08
N SER A 182 -2.22 -9.51 -6.26
CA SER A 182 -1.64 -10.01 -7.51
C SER A 182 -0.14 -9.73 -7.62
N VAL A 183 0.33 -8.54 -7.20
CA VAL A 183 1.77 -8.21 -7.17
C VAL A 183 2.51 -9.13 -6.19
N TYR A 184 1.95 -9.30 -4.97
CA TYR A 184 2.59 -10.14 -3.95
C TYR A 184 2.60 -11.62 -4.35
N ALA A 185 1.48 -12.13 -4.89
CA ALA A 185 1.44 -13.49 -5.41
C ALA A 185 2.48 -13.71 -6.50
N ALA A 186 2.57 -12.82 -7.50
CA ALA A 186 3.56 -12.90 -8.56
C ALA A 186 5.00 -12.92 -8.03
N ALA A 187 5.32 -11.98 -7.13
CA ALA A 187 6.66 -11.85 -6.55
C ALA A 187 7.04 -13.06 -5.68
N LEU A 188 6.16 -13.50 -4.79
CA LEU A 188 6.44 -14.58 -3.85
C LEU A 188 6.44 -15.96 -4.51
N THR A 189 5.65 -16.14 -5.59
CA THR A 189 5.74 -17.34 -6.44
C THR A 189 7.07 -17.38 -7.18
N ALA A 190 7.53 -16.26 -7.73
CA ALA A 190 8.84 -16.18 -8.41
C ALA A 190 10.01 -16.49 -7.45
N LEU A 191 9.85 -16.20 -6.14
CA LEU A 191 10.81 -16.58 -5.09
C LEU A 191 10.65 -18.01 -4.57
N GLY A 192 9.65 -18.75 -5.02
CA GLY A 192 9.35 -20.11 -4.53
C GLY A 192 8.85 -20.16 -3.08
N LYS A 193 8.32 -19.03 -2.56
CA LYS A 193 7.78 -18.94 -1.20
C LYS A 193 6.34 -19.46 -1.10
N VAL A 194 5.60 -19.37 -2.19
CA VAL A 194 4.22 -19.86 -2.34
C VAL A 194 4.01 -20.52 -3.69
N ASP A 195 2.94 -21.29 -3.83
CA ASP A 195 2.59 -21.96 -5.09
C ASP A 195 1.99 -20.99 -6.12
N TYR A 196 1.88 -21.42 -7.38
CA TYR A 196 1.23 -20.66 -8.46
C TYR A 196 -0.27 -20.38 -8.22
N THR A 197 -0.92 -21.19 -7.38
CA THR A 197 -2.26 -20.92 -6.88
C THR A 197 -2.16 -20.65 -5.40
N VAL A 198 -2.23 -19.38 -5.02
CA VAL A 198 -2.03 -18.94 -3.65
C VAL A 198 -3.27 -18.28 -3.07
N ASN A 199 -3.55 -18.58 -1.81
CA ASN A 199 -4.53 -17.86 -1.02
C ASN A 199 -3.89 -16.58 -0.47
N PHE A 200 -4.52 -15.45 -0.74
CA PHE A 200 -4.17 -14.18 -0.15
C PHE A 200 -5.27 -13.77 0.83
N ASN A 201 -4.89 -13.58 2.08
CA ASN A 201 -5.81 -13.40 3.19
C ASN A 201 -5.69 -11.96 3.70
N PHE A 202 -6.77 -11.19 3.62
CA PHE A 202 -6.87 -9.90 4.27
C PHE A 202 -7.41 -10.10 5.68
N GLY A 203 -6.62 -9.77 6.70
CA GLY A 203 -7.08 -9.64 8.08
C GLY A 203 -7.54 -8.20 8.30
N VAL A 204 -8.84 -7.96 8.19
CA VAL A 204 -9.43 -6.61 8.21
C VAL A 204 -9.95 -6.28 9.60
N LEU A 205 -9.43 -5.23 10.21
CA LEU A 205 -9.83 -4.71 11.52
C LEU A 205 -10.68 -3.46 11.33
N ILE A 206 -11.89 -3.48 11.86
CA ILE A 206 -12.83 -2.37 11.70
C ILE A 206 -12.50 -1.29 12.73
N ARG A 207 -12.10 -0.12 12.25
CA ARG A 207 -11.64 0.99 13.08
C ARG A 207 -12.79 1.65 13.83
N ASN A 208 -13.03 1.21 15.04
CA ASN A 208 -13.96 1.81 16.01
C ASN A 208 -13.63 1.39 17.44
N ALA A 209 -14.39 1.88 18.40
CA ALA A 209 -14.18 1.60 19.83
C ALA A 209 -14.59 0.18 20.26
N SER A 210 -15.22 -0.59 19.37
CA SER A 210 -15.63 -1.99 19.56
C SER A 210 -15.32 -2.75 18.28
N SER A 211 -14.03 -2.77 17.93
CA SER A 211 -13.52 -3.35 16.70
C SER A 211 -13.90 -4.83 16.58
N THR A 212 -14.06 -5.27 15.36
CA THR A 212 -14.21 -6.68 14.98
C THR A 212 -13.23 -7.00 13.85
N GLY A 213 -12.71 -8.21 13.85
CA GLY A 213 -11.93 -8.76 12.76
C GLY A 213 -12.79 -9.38 11.67
N GLN A 214 -12.31 -9.33 10.46
CA GLN A 214 -12.87 -10.04 9.30
C GLN A 214 -11.73 -10.66 8.52
N ILE A 215 -11.86 -11.91 8.11
CA ILE A 215 -10.95 -12.54 7.17
C ILE A 215 -11.63 -12.53 5.80
N VAL A 216 -10.92 -12.00 4.80
CA VAL A 216 -11.35 -12.01 3.40
C VAL A 216 -10.30 -12.76 2.59
N ASN A 217 -10.68 -13.91 2.07
CA ASN A 217 -9.81 -14.76 1.28
C ASN A 217 -10.00 -14.49 -0.20
N VAL A 218 -8.90 -14.31 -0.91
CA VAL A 218 -8.91 -14.22 -2.36
C VAL A 218 -7.87 -15.20 -2.93
N THR A 219 -8.19 -15.81 -4.04
CA THR A 219 -7.26 -16.72 -4.72
C THR A 219 -6.55 -15.99 -5.84
N ARG A 220 -5.24 -16.16 -5.93
CA ARG A 220 -4.42 -15.66 -7.05
C ARG A 220 -3.79 -16.85 -7.77
N THR A 221 -3.73 -16.75 -9.08
CA THR A 221 -3.23 -17.78 -9.97
C THR A 221 -2.20 -17.19 -10.92
N GLU A 222 -1.51 -18.02 -11.68
CA GLU A 222 -0.59 -17.60 -12.73
C GLU A 222 -1.20 -16.54 -13.67
N ARG A 223 -2.48 -16.66 -14.04
CA ARG A 223 -3.17 -15.66 -14.88
C ARG A 223 -3.25 -14.28 -14.22
N HIS A 224 -3.37 -14.21 -12.91
CA HIS A 224 -3.34 -12.94 -12.19
C HIS A 224 -1.91 -12.36 -12.15
N ALA A 225 -0.89 -13.22 -12.05
CA ALA A 225 0.50 -12.81 -12.14
C ALA A 225 0.85 -12.27 -13.54
N GLU A 226 0.43 -12.97 -14.60
CA GLU A 226 0.58 -12.50 -15.98
C GLU A 226 -0.13 -11.16 -16.20
N TRP A 227 -1.40 -11.06 -15.77
CA TRP A 227 -2.17 -9.84 -15.92
C TRP A 227 -1.52 -8.65 -15.22
N ILE A 228 -1.10 -8.78 -13.96
CA ILE A 228 -0.48 -7.65 -13.22
C ILE A 228 0.88 -7.27 -13.79
N THR A 229 1.63 -8.25 -14.32
CA THR A 229 2.88 -8.01 -15.03
C THR A 229 2.64 -7.17 -16.29
N GLN A 230 1.64 -7.49 -17.09
CA GLN A 230 1.29 -6.71 -18.29
C GLN A 230 0.81 -5.29 -17.93
N GLN A 231 0.05 -5.13 -16.85
CA GLN A 231 -0.34 -3.81 -16.36
C GLN A 231 0.89 -2.98 -15.94
N ALA A 232 1.82 -3.59 -15.20
CA ALA A 232 3.05 -2.92 -14.79
C ALA A 232 3.91 -2.51 -16.01
N ILE A 233 4.09 -3.39 -16.99
CA ILE A 233 4.80 -3.07 -18.24
C ILE A 233 4.14 -1.89 -18.99
N SER A 234 2.82 -1.91 -19.12
CA SER A 234 2.07 -0.85 -19.80
C SER A 234 2.28 0.52 -19.14
N VAL A 235 2.15 0.56 -17.81
CA VAL A 235 2.35 1.78 -17.03
C VAL A 235 3.79 2.25 -17.10
N VAL A 236 4.77 1.37 -16.90
CA VAL A 236 6.21 1.70 -16.98
C VAL A 236 6.56 2.25 -18.35
N ASN A 237 6.13 1.61 -19.41
CA ASN A 237 6.37 2.10 -20.80
C ASN A 237 5.78 3.50 -21.01
N SER A 238 4.59 3.77 -20.50
CA SER A 238 3.97 5.09 -20.56
C SER A 238 4.79 6.15 -19.80
N PHE A 239 5.32 5.80 -18.63
CA PHE A 239 6.19 6.68 -17.85
C PHE A 239 7.52 6.95 -18.55
N LEU A 240 8.16 5.93 -19.09
CA LEU A 240 9.42 6.06 -19.87
C LEU A 240 9.22 6.93 -21.11
N LEU A 241 8.11 6.72 -21.83
CA LEU A 241 7.79 7.53 -23.00
C LEU A 241 7.63 9.00 -22.63
N ALA A 242 6.87 9.31 -21.59
CA ALA A 242 6.68 10.68 -21.10
C ALA A 242 8.00 11.31 -20.68
N THR A 243 8.90 10.57 -20.02
CA THR A 243 10.23 11.04 -19.63
C THR A 243 11.10 11.34 -20.87
N ASN A 244 11.09 10.46 -21.86
CA ASN A 244 11.87 10.65 -23.10
C ASN A 244 11.37 11.81 -23.95
N LEU A 245 10.09 12.14 -23.89
CA LEU A 245 9.49 13.30 -24.57
C LEU A 245 9.66 14.62 -23.81
N GLY A 246 10.22 14.56 -22.61
CA GLY A 246 10.45 15.70 -21.73
C GLY A 246 9.27 15.96 -20.76
N GLU A 247 9.57 16.71 -19.70
CA GLU A 247 8.59 16.98 -18.62
C GLU A 247 7.38 17.82 -19.05
N SER A 248 7.43 18.45 -20.22
CA SER A 248 6.35 19.22 -20.80
C SER A 248 5.17 18.36 -21.29
N VAL A 249 5.36 17.03 -21.38
CA VAL A 249 4.28 16.11 -21.78
C VAL A 249 3.54 15.65 -20.54
N PRO A 250 2.27 16.07 -20.34
CA PRO A 250 1.50 15.63 -19.19
C PRO A 250 1.25 14.13 -19.27
N ARG A 251 1.42 13.45 -18.14
CA ARG A 251 1.05 12.05 -18.00
C ARG A 251 -0.47 11.91 -17.97
N VAL A 252 -0.96 10.71 -18.26
CA VAL A 252 -2.39 10.42 -18.25
C VAL A 252 -3.00 10.77 -16.88
N MET A 253 -3.99 11.65 -16.89
CA MET A 253 -4.76 12.09 -15.72
C MET A 253 -6.14 11.42 -15.74
N ASN A 254 -6.60 11.04 -14.56
CA ASN A 254 -7.97 10.53 -14.38
C ASN A 254 -8.77 11.51 -13.50
N ASP A 255 -9.26 12.58 -14.12
CA ASP A 255 -10.02 13.62 -13.44
C ASP A 255 -11.49 13.22 -13.14
N GLN A 256 -11.94 12.11 -13.68
CA GLN A 256 -13.27 11.55 -13.41
C GLN A 256 -13.29 10.66 -12.14
N HIS A 257 -12.13 10.36 -11.57
CA HIS A 257 -12.07 9.55 -10.36
C HIS A 257 -12.37 10.42 -9.11
N HIS A 258 -13.18 9.88 -8.19
CA HIS A 258 -13.59 10.60 -6.97
C HIS A 258 -12.42 11.08 -6.08
N LEU A 259 -11.25 10.40 -6.17
CA LEU A 259 -10.03 10.83 -5.49
C LEU A 259 -9.32 12.00 -6.18
N CYS A 260 -9.76 12.40 -7.40
CA CYS A 260 -9.27 13.59 -8.08
C CYS A 260 -9.95 14.83 -7.53
N SER A 261 -9.62 15.20 -6.30
CA SER A 261 -10.17 16.36 -5.59
C SER A 261 -9.16 16.91 -4.59
N GLN A 262 -9.30 18.17 -4.22
CA GLN A 262 -8.45 18.84 -3.23
C GLN A 262 -8.44 18.10 -1.88
N ARG A 263 -9.57 17.49 -1.51
CA ARG A 263 -9.70 16.73 -0.26
C ARG A 263 -8.87 15.44 -0.24
N TRP A 264 -8.77 14.73 -1.38
CA TRP A 264 -8.25 13.37 -1.43
C TRP A 264 -6.92 13.22 -2.17
N CYS A 265 -6.60 14.15 -3.09
CA CYS A 265 -5.35 14.09 -3.82
C CYS A 265 -4.29 14.97 -3.14
N PRO A 266 -3.22 14.40 -2.56
CA PRO A 266 -2.22 15.18 -1.84
C PRO A 266 -1.50 16.20 -2.73
N VAL A 267 -1.42 15.92 -4.03
CA VAL A 267 -0.74 16.77 -5.03
C VAL A 267 -1.72 17.59 -5.89
N TRP A 268 -2.95 17.78 -5.42
CA TRP A 268 -3.98 18.52 -6.14
C TRP A 268 -3.55 19.92 -6.59
N SER A 269 -2.99 20.71 -5.67
CA SER A 269 -2.56 22.08 -5.96
C SER A 269 -1.47 22.15 -7.02
N LYS A 270 -0.56 21.18 -7.04
CA LYS A 270 0.54 21.09 -8.03
C LYS A 270 0.07 20.60 -9.39
N CYS A 271 -0.98 19.78 -9.43
CA CYS A 271 -1.56 19.24 -10.65
C CYS A 271 -2.53 20.23 -11.31
N LYS A 272 -3.58 20.64 -10.60
CA LYS A 272 -4.64 21.51 -11.14
C LYS A 272 -4.24 22.97 -11.18
N GLY A 273 -3.49 23.44 -10.19
CA GLY A 273 -2.98 24.82 -10.17
C GLY A 273 -2.07 25.14 -11.37
N SER A 274 -1.27 24.19 -11.83
CA SER A 274 -0.40 24.38 -13.00
C SER A 274 -1.15 24.38 -14.34
N ILE A 275 -2.34 23.74 -14.40
CA ILE A 275 -3.12 23.57 -15.64
C ILE A 275 -4.23 24.61 -15.76
N ILE A 276 -4.89 24.95 -14.65
CA ILE A 276 -6.14 25.74 -14.65
C ILE A 276 -5.93 27.14 -14.05
N GLY A 277 -4.77 27.36 -13.38
CA GLY A 277 -4.43 28.65 -12.75
C GLY A 277 -5.12 28.88 -11.39
N ASP A 278 -4.72 29.95 -10.71
CA ASP A 278 -5.11 30.25 -9.32
C ASP A 278 -6.63 30.50 -9.12
N ASN A 279 -7.37 30.75 -10.18
CA ASN A 279 -8.80 31.04 -10.14
C ASN A 279 -9.70 29.81 -9.90
N TYR A 280 -9.15 28.59 -10.02
CA TYR A 280 -9.93 27.37 -9.82
C TYR A 280 -10.26 27.10 -8.34
N ASN A 281 -9.40 27.58 -7.43
CA ASN A 281 -9.58 27.39 -5.99
C ASN A 281 -10.63 28.33 -5.37
N ALA A 282 -11.09 29.34 -6.09
CA ALA A 282 -12.03 30.33 -5.58
C ALA A 282 -13.52 29.92 -5.69
N GLN A 283 -13.81 28.80 -6.37
CA GLN A 283 -15.21 28.39 -6.61
C GLN A 283 -15.66 27.20 -5.73
N GLU A 284 -14.76 26.57 -4.95
CA GLU A 284 -15.07 25.42 -4.07
C GLU A 284 -14.91 25.75 -2.57
N ALA A 285 -14.81 27.02 -2.20
CA ALA A 285 -14.73 27.46 -0.81
C ALA A 285 -16.12 27.74 -0.21
#